data_c56755d5a18ad79bce921935f3ff5a6a
#
_entry.id   c56755d5a18ad79bce921935f3ff5a6a
#
_cell.length_a   1.000
_cell.length_b   1.000
_cell.length_c   1.000
_cell.angle_alpha   90.00
_cell.angle_beta   90.00
_cell.angle_gamma   90.00
#
_symmetry.space_group_name_H-M   'P 1'
#
loop_
_entity.id
_entity.type
_entity.pdbx_description
1 polymer ?
#
loop_
_entity_poly.entity_id
_entity_poly.type
_entity_poly.pdbx_seq_one_letter_code
_entity_poly.pdbx_strand_id
1 'polypeptide(L)'
;MFSVLSHDLKSPIFAVDGFSDLLLTDYLDKLDEEGQDFLRRIRSSAQYMKRVLDEMSHLIKLLARPSARRPTPLREVVEEVILKYNFQIEEGGVRVELPADLPVVNVDPEKIREAIGVIISNALFFSDREKGERRIVIDVTRAEGGGTRFCVRDNGIGIDPRYINQVFELGGMSKLDKARGGGPGYGLYLAKRLIESHGGELSVESVLGEGSTFCFTLPASSD
;
A
#
# COMPACT_ATOMS: atom_id res chain seq x y z
N MET A 1 -1.41 -2.57 24.49
CA MET A 1 -2.86 -2.30 24.39
C MET A 1 -3.43 -2.68 23.01
N PHE A 2 -2.93 -2.18 21.89
CA PHE A 2 -3.47 -2.51 20.55
C PHE A 2 -3.31 -3.99 20.13
N SER A 3 -2.24 -4.67 20.57
CA SER A 3 -2.02 -6.09 20.24
C SER A 3 -3.06 -7.02 20.90
N VAL A 4 -3.55 -6.68 22.07
CA VAL A 4 -4.62 -7.41 22.78
C VAL A 4 -5.96 -7.19 22.08
N LEU A 5 -6.30 -5.93 21.78
CA LEU A 5 -7.52 -5.60 21.03
C LEU A 5 -7.55 -6.25 19.64
N SER A 6 -6.42 -6.28 18.93
CA SER A 6 -6.31 -6.95 17.63
C SER A 6 -6.53 -8.46 17.73
N HIS A 7 -6.01 -9.08 18.79
CA HIS A 7 -6.23 -10.51 19.04
C HIS A 7 -7.70 -10.80 19.33
N ASP A 8 -8.31 -10.01 20.20
CA ASP A 8 -9.71 -10.22 20.62
C ASP A 8 -10.72 -9.94 19.51
N LEU A 9 -10.38 -9.04 18.55
CA LEU A 9 -11.18 -8.81 17.35
C LEU A 9 -10.97 -9.88 16.28
N LYS A 10 -9.82 -10.54 16.23
CA LYS A 10 -9.57 -11.61 15.26
C LYS A 10 -10.43 -12.83 15.51
N SER A 11 -10.63 -13.23 16.77
CA SER A 11 -11.39 -14.44 17.13
C SER A 11 -12.81 -14.44 16.58
N PRO A 12 -13.66 -13.41 16.82
CA PRO A 12 -15.01 -13.37 16.26
C PRO A 12 -15.03 -13.29 14.72
N ILE A 13 -14.06 -12.60 14.10
CA ILE A 13 -13.96 -12.52 12.64
C ILE A 13 -13.63 -13.88 12.03
N PHE A 14 -12.72 -14.64 12.64
CA PHE A 14 -12.42 -16.02 12.22
C PHE A 14 -13.65 -16.94 12.33
N ALA A 15 -14.45 -16.75 13.38
CA ALA A 15 -15.68 -17.54 13.53
C ALA A 15 -16.69 -17.20 12.42
N VAL A 16 -16.89 -15.90 12.11
CA VAL A 16 -17.79 -15.48 11.03
C VAL A 16 -17.30 -15.98 9.66
N ASP A 17 -16.00 -15.87 9.35
CA ASP A 17 -15.40 -16.38 8.11
C ASP A 17 -15.58 -17.90 8.00
N GLY A 18 -15.25 -18.64 9.07
CA GLY A 18 -15.36 -20.11 9.11
C GLY A 18 -16.79 -20.61 8.99
N PHE A 19 -17.74 -20.04 9.72
CA PHE A 19 -19.14 -20.43 9.59
C PHE A 19 -19.74 -20.06 8.23
N SER A 20 -19.35 -18.92 7.68
CA SER A 20 -19.76 -18.54 6.33
C SER A 20 -19.23 -19.50 5.28
N ASP A 21 -17.97 -19.96 5.44
CA ASP A 21 -17.36 -20.95 4.56
C ASP A 21 -18.06 -22.31 4.64
N LEU A 22 -18.33 -22.80 5.84
CA LEU A 22 -19.10 -24.05 6.04
C LEU A 22 -20.49 -23.98 5.40
N LEU A 23 -21.21 -22.88 5.59
CA LEU A 23 -22.52 -22.69 4.97
C LEU A 23 -22.45 -22.64 3.45
N LEU A 24 -21.42 -22.02 2.87
CA LEU A 24 -21.19 -21.98 1.43
C LEU A 24 -20.79 -23.34 0.86
N THR A 25 -20.11 -24.18 1.66
CA THR A 25 -19.62 -25.49 1.22
C THR A 25 -20.69 -26.57 1.36
N ASP A 26 -21.34 -26.64 2.53
CA ASP A 26 -22.18 -27.80 2.89
C ASP A 26 -23.69 -27.53 2.81
N TYR A 27 -24.10 -26.25 2.68
CA TYR A 27 -25.50 -25.85 2.76
C TYR A 27 -25.94 -24.90 1.64
N LEU A 28 -25.10 -24.68 0.61
CA LEU A 28 -25.38 -23.72 -0.45
C LEU A 28 -26.70 -24.03 -1.19
N ASP A 29 -26.96 -25.30 -1.46
CA ASP A 29 -28.15 -25.81 -2.12
C ASP A 29 -29.43 -25.74 -1.30
N LYS A 30 -29.33 -25.49 0.02
CA LYS A 30 -30.46 -25.28 0.92
C LYS A 30 -30.89 -23.81 1.03
N LEU A 31 -30.13 -22.91 0.43
CA LEU A 31 -30.40 -21.48 0.41
C LEU A 31 -30.93 -21.08 -0.99
N ASP A 32 -31.89 -20.16 -1.01
CA ASP A 32 -32.27 -19.47 -2.23
C ASP A 32 -31.13 -18.53 -2.73
N GLU A 33 -31.30 -18.00 -3.93
CA GLU A 33 -30.26 -17.13 -4.56
C GLU A 33 -29.96 -15.90 -3.69
N GLU A 34 -30.96 -15.33 -3.03
CA GLU A 34 -30.78 -14.16 -2.16
C GLU A 34 -29.98 -14.52 -0.90
N GLY A 35 -30.30 -15.65 -0.27
CA GLY A 35 -29.55 -16.18 0.88
C GLY A 35 -28.10 -16.49 0.55
N GLN A 36 -27.86 -17.05 -0.64
CA GLN A 36 -26.50 -17.30 -1.14
C GLN A 36 -25.71 -15.99 -1.35
N ASP A 37 -26.36 -14.94 -1.91
CA ASP A 37 -25.72 -13.63 -2.09
C ASP A 37 -25.38 -12.98 -0.74
N PHE A 38 -26.31 -13.01 0.21
CA PHE A 38 -26.05 -12.49 1.57
C PHE A 38 -24.87 -13.21 2.22
N LEU A 39 -24.80 -14.53 2.10
CA LEU A 39 -23.73 -15.31 2.70
C LEU A 39 -22.36 -15.00 2.08
N ARG A 40 -22.31 -14.86 0.75
CA ARG A 40 -21.08 -14.41 0.05
C ARG A 40 -20.62 -13.02 0.51
N ARG A 41 -21.56 -12.10 0.71
CA ARG A 41 -21.27 -10.74 1.22
C ARG A 41 -20.77 -10.76 2.67
N ILE A 42 -21.35 -11.59 3.52
CA ILE A 42 -20.90 -11.79 4.91
C ILE A 42 -19.46 -12.29 4.91
N ARG A 43 -19.16 -13.35 4.16
CA ARG A 43 -17.82 -13.92 4.05
C ARG A 43 -16.82 -12.90 3.51
N SER A 44 -17.14 -12.19 2.43
CA SER A 44 -16.31 -11.15 1.87
C SER A 44 -16.00 -10.05 2.89
N SER A 45 -17.00 -9.65 3.69
CA SER A 45 -16.83 -8.65 4.75
C SER A 45 -15.92 -9.15 5.88
N ALA A 46 -16.07 -10.41 6.30
CA ALA A 46 -15.23 -11.02 7.31
C ALA A 46 -13.76 -11.11 6.84
N GLN A 47 -13.54 -11.55 5.61
CA GLN A 47 -12.21 -11.60 5.00
C GLN A 47 -11.58 -10.22 4.85
N TYR A 48 -12.37 -9.20 4.49
CA TYR A 48 -11.92 -7.82 4.46
C TYR A 48 -11.48 -7.33 5.85
N MET A 49 -12.32 -7.53 6.89
CA MET A 49 -11.97 -7.17 8.27
C MET A 49 -10.70 -7.88 8.75
N LYS A 50 -10.51 -9.15 8.42
CA LYS A 50 -9.29 -9.91 8.73
C LYS A 50 -8.05 -9.25 8.12
N ARG A 51 -8.08 -8.95 6.80
CA ARG A 51 -6.97 -8.26 6.13
C ARG A 51 -6.64 -6.92 6.79
N VAL A 52 -7.66 -6.10 7.07
CA VAL A 52 -7.50 -4.81 7.77
C VAL A 52 -6.77 -4.97 9.11
N LEU A 53 -7.18 -5.95 9.93
CA LEU A 53 -6.56 -6.19 11.23
C LEU A 53 -5.13 -6.71 11.12
N ASP A 54 -4.85 -7.56 10.13
CA ASP A 54 -3.51 -8.08 9.89
C ASP A 54 -2.56 -6.97 9.44
N GLU A 55 -2.97 -6.15 8.48
CA GLU A 55 -2.23 -4.97 8.04
C GLU A 55 -1.98 -4.01 9.21
N MET A 56 -3.00 -3.59 9.94
CA MET A 56 -2.84 -2.70 11.10
C MET A 56 -1.89 -3.28 12.16
N SER A 57 -1.99 -4.58 12.44
CA SER A 57 -1.10 -5.24 13.41
C SER A 57 0.36 -5.23 12.95
N HIS A 58 0.59 -5.49 11.64
CA HIS A 58 1.92 -5.39 11.03
C HIS A 58 2.48 -3.97 11.15
N LEU A 59 1.66 -2.97 10.81
CA LEU A 59 2.01 -1.55 10.86
C LEU A 59 2.48 -1.09 12.22
N ILE A 60 1.69 -1.43 13.24
CA ILE A 60 1.97 -1.02 14.62
C ILE A 60 3.27 -1.65 15.11
N LYS A 61 3.49 -2.94 14.80
CA LYS A 61 4.75 -3.62 15.14
C LYS A 61 5.94 -2.96 14.46
N LEU A 62 5.82 -2.63 13.18
CA LEU A 62 6.90 -2.02 12.40
C LEU A 62 7.22 -0.60 12.87
N LEU A 63 6.18 0.21 13.20
CA LEU A 63 6.35 1.55 13.75
C LEU A 63 6.92 1.54 15.18
N ALA A 64 6.48 0.60 16.02
CA ALA A 64 6.93 0.51 17.42
C ALA A 64 8.39 0.02 17.54
N ARG A 65 8.89 -0.69 16.56
CA ARG A 65 10.27 -1.17 16.53
C ARG A 65 11.23 0.02 16.33
N PRO A 66 12.31 0.14 17.14
CA PRO A 66 13.39 1.08 16.85
C PRO A 66 13.91 0.89 15.43
N SER A 67 14.23 1.99 14.72
CA SER A 67 14.78 1.90 13.37
C SER A 67 16.20 1.38 13.39
N ALA A 68 16.44 0.24 12.75
CA ALA A 68 17.77 -0.36 12.57
C ALA A 68 18.40 0.19 11.28
N ARG A 69 18.85 1.46 11.30
CA ARG A 69 19.45 2.11 10.14
C ARG A 69 20.81 1.50 9.80
N ARG A 70 21.04 1.28 8.52
CA ARG A 70 22.32 0.82 7.96
C ARG A 70 22.48 1.29 6.52
N PRO A 71 23.72 1.37 6.01
CA PRO A 71 23.94 1.59 4.58
C PRO A 71 23.18 0.52 3.78
N THR A 72 22.27 0.99 2.93
CA THR A 72 21.33 0.12 2.20
C THR A 72 21.31 0.57 0.73
N PRO A 73 21.66 -0.32 -0.21
CA PRO A 73 21.49 -0.05 -1.63
C PRO A 73 20.01 0.04 -1.98
N LEU A 74 19.54 1.21 -2.40
CA LEU A 74 18.12 1.39 -2.77
C LEU A 74 17.70 0.48 -3.91
N ARG A 75 18.62 0.08 -4.79
CA ARG A 75 18.36 -0.87 -5.88
C ARG A 75 17.80 -2.19 -5.34
N GLU A 76 18.46 -2.78 -4.35
CA GLU A 76 18.05 -4.07 -3.77
C GLU A 76 16.62 -3.95 -3.19
N VAL A 77 16.35 -2.87 -2.47
CA VAL A 77 15.03 -2.63 -1.86
C VAL A 77 13.94 -2.50 -2.92
N VAL A 78 14.20 -1.75 -4.00
CA VAL A 78 13.24 -1.53 -5.09
C VAL A 78 13.00 -2.82 -5.87
N GLU A 79 14.06 -3.57 -6.20
CA GLU A 79 13.96 -4.84 -6.93
C GLU A 79 13.18 -5.89 -6.14
N GLU A 80 13.39 -5.98 -4.81
CA GLU A 80 12.58 -6.84 -3.94
C GLU A 80 11.10 -6.47 -3.95
N VAL A 81 10.78 -5.17 -3.95
CA VAL A 81 9.39 -4.71 -4.03
C VAL A 81 8.79 -5.04 -5.40
N ILE A 82 9.51 -4.80 -6.49
CA ILE A 82 9.04 -5.14 -7.84
C ILE A 82 8.79 -6.64 -7.95
N LEU A 83 9.70 -7.47 -7.44
CA LEU A 83 9.53 -8.93 -7.43
C LEU A 83 8.28 -9.35 -6.65
N LYS A 84 8.01 -8.73 -5.51
CA LYS A 84 6.80 -8.97 -4.71
C LYS A 84 5.52 -8.73 -5.51
N TYR A 85 5.52 -7.75 -6.39
CA TYR A 85 4.35 -7.36 -7.20
C TYR A 85 4.43 -7.83 -8.66
N ASN A 86 5.38 -8.71 -9.02
CA ASN A 86 5.63 -9.12 -10.41
C ASN A 86 4.38 -9.67 -11.09
N PHE A 87 3.60 -10.49 -10.39
CA PHE A 87 2.36 -11.04 -10.93
C PHE A 87 1.36 -9.94 -11.33
N GLN A 88 1.15 -8.94 -10.47
CA GLN A 88 0.24 -7.82 -10.76
C GLN A 88 0.77 -6.92 -11.88
N ILE A 89 2.08 -6.76 -11.97
CA ILE A 89 2.75 -5.98 -13.02
C ILE A 89 2.55 -6.66 -14.38
N GLU A 90 2.82 -7.95 -14.47
CA GLU A 90 2.69 -8.75 -15.71
C GLU A 90 1.22 -8.87 -16.14
N GLU A 91 0.33 -9.31 -15.25
CA GLU A 91 -1.10 -9.43 -15.53
C GLU A 91 -1.72 -8.06 -15.89
N GLY A 92 -1.26 -7.01 -15.21
CA GLY A 92 -1.63 -5.64 -15.49
C GLY A 92 -1.04 -5.09 -16.78
N GLY A 93 -0.03 -5.70 -17.39
CA GLY A 93 0.70 -5.14 -18.53
C GLY A 93 1.30 -3.77 -18.21
N VAL A 94 1.77 -3.59 -16.98
CA VAL A 94 2.34 -2.31 -16.52
C VAL A 94 3.84 -2.32 -16.76
N ARG A 95 4.34 -1.30 -17.47
CA ARG A 95 5.77 -1.10 -17.65
C ARG A 95 6.36 -0.38 -16.45
N VAL A 96 7.38 -0.98 -15.81
CA VAL A 96 8.12 -0.36 -14.70
C VAL A 96 9.48 0.09 -15.20
N GLU A 97 9.80 1.37 -15.02
CA GLU A 97 11.06 1.98 -15.44
C GLU A 97 11.87 2.37 -14.21
N LEU A 98 13.14 1.96 -14.18
CA LEU A 98 14.10 2.25 -13.11
C LEU A 98 15.30 3.02 -13.67
N PRO A 99 15.88 3.98 -12.91
CA PRO A 99 17.14 4.59 -13.29
C PRO A 99 18.29 3.56 -13.24
N ALA A 100 19.30 3.79 -14.07
CA ALA A 100 20.47 2.92 -14.14
C ALA A 100 21.23 2.84 -12.81
N ASP A 101 21.29 3.95 -12.07
CA ASP A 101 21.98 4.05 -10.79
C ASP A 101 21.03 4.47 -9.67
N LEU A 102 21.06 3.75 -8.57
CA LEU A 102 20.34 4.06 -7.35
C LEU A 102 21.35 4.16 -6.18
N PRO A 103 21.28 5.21 -5.35
CA PRO A 103 22.27 5.44 -4.30
C PRO A 103 22.15 4.42 -3.16
N VAL A 104 23.22 4.36 -2.37
CA VAL A 104 23.20 3.76 -1.04
C VAL A 104 22.74 4.83 -0.05
N VAL A 105 21.78 4.49 0.79
CA VAL A 105 21.20 5.40 1.80
C VAL A 105 21.26 4.75 3.19
N ASN A 106 21.36 5.58 4.23
CA ASN A 106 21.40 5.08 5.62
C ASN A 106 19.98 5.00 6.20
N VAL A 107 19.36 3.84 6.06
CA VAL A 107 17.94 3.61 6.42
C VAL A 107 17.73 2.25 7.07
N ASP A 108 16.56 2.06 7.67
CA ASP A 108 16.03 0.74 8.00
C ASP A 108 15.41 0.13 6.74
N PRO A 109 16.02 -0.90 6.14
CA PRO A 109 15.61 -1.41 4.84
C PRO A 109 14.21 -2.02 4.85
N GLU A 110 13.78 -2.60 5.98
CA GLU A 110 12.44 -3.17 6.09
C GLU A 110 11.37 -2.08 6.09
N LYS A 111 11.59 -0.99 6.82
CA LYS A 111 10.67 0.15 6.86
C LYS A 111 10.57 0.86 5.51
N ILE A 112 11.71 1.06 4.83
CA ILE A 112 11.72 1.70 3.51
C ILE A 112 11.12 0.78 2.44
N ARG A 113 11.38 -0.52 2.49
CA ARG A 113 10.74 -1.51 1.61
C ARG A 113 9.22 -1.46 1.73
N GLU A 114 8.69 -1.40 2.96
CA GLU A 114 7.25 -1.31 3.17
C GLU A 114 6.68 0.00 2.63
N ALA A 115 7.34 1.14 2.87
CA ALA A 115 6.91 2.43 2.34
C ALA A 115 6.87 2.46 0.80
N ILE A 116 7.94 1.97 0.14
CA ILE A 116 7.99 1.85 -1.32
C ILE A 116 6.93 0.87 -1.82
N GLY A 117 6.75 -0.25 -1.13
CA GLY A 117 5.74 -1.26 -1.46
C GLY A 117 4.32 -0.69 -1.48
N VAL A 118 3.96 0.13 -0.49
CA VAL A 118 2.68 0.82 -0.45
C VAL A 118 2.51 1.76 -1.65
N ILE A 119 3.52 2.55 -1.98
CA ILE A 119 3.44 3.51 -3.08
C ILE A 119 3.28 2.77 -4.43
N ILE A 120 4.08 1.72 -4.66
CA ILE A 120 4.00 0.90 -5.88
C ILE A 120 2.67 0.15 -5.96
N SER A 121 2.18 -0.43 -4.86
CA SER A 121 0.88 -1.12 -4.86
C SER A 121 -0.27 -0.16 -5.19
N ASN A 122 -0.22 1.10 -4.71
CA ASN A 122 -1.19 2.12 -5.08
C ASN A 122 -1.10 2.47 -6.57
N ALA A 123 0.10 2.66 -7.13
CA ALA A 123 0.27 2.93 -8.54
C ALA A 123 -0.30 1.79 -9.42
N LEU A 124 -0.12 0.54 -9.01
CA LEU A 124 -0.70 -0.62 -9.69
C LEU A 124 -2.23 -0.68 -9.56
N PHE A 125 -2.76 -0.44 -8.36
CA PHE A 125 -4.19 -0.50 -8.08
C PHE A 125 -4.98 0.59 -8.82
N PHE A 126 -4.44 1.81 -8.84
CA PHE A 126 -5.05 2.96 -9.52
C PHE A 126 -4.62 3.12 -10.98
N SER A 127 -3.96 2.12 -11.53
CA SER A 127 -3.62 2.05 -12.95
C SER A 127 -4.90 2.14 -13.80
N ASP A 128 -4.86 2.95 -14.84
CA ASP A 128 -6.00 3.13 -15.75
C ASP A 128 -6.00 2.06 -16.83
N ARG A 129 -6.99 1.18 -16.80
CA ARG A 129 -7.12 0.06 -17.76
C ARG A 129 -7.56 0.52 -19.16
N GLU A 130 -8.05 1.73 -19.30
CA GLU A 130 -8.45 2.29 -20.58
C GLU A 130 -7.26 2.91 -21.34
N LYS A 131 -6.15 3.19 -20.66
CA LYS A 131 -4.92 3.68 -21.29
C LYS A 131 -4.19 2.56 -22.01
N GLY A 132 -3.76 2.85 -23.25
CA GLY A 132 -3.05 1.86 -24.10
C GLY A 132 -1.70 1.42 -23.51
N GLU A 133 -0.98 2.33 -22.85
CA GLU A 133 0.28 2.04 -22.15
C GLU A 133 0.12 2.42 -20.67
N ARG A 134 0.36 1.45 -19.81
CA ARG A 134 0.38 1.65 -18.35
C ARG A 134 1.82 1.63 -17.88
N ARG A 135 2.22 2.65 -17.13
CA ARG A 135 3.62 2.79 -16.72
C ARG A 135 3.74 3.30 -15.28
N ILE A 136 4.80 2.84 -14.64
CA ILE A 136 5.32 3.33 -13.37
C ILE A 136 6.78 3.71 -13.61
N VAL A 137 7.15 4.93 -13.33
CA VAL A 137 8.53 5.44 -13.47
C VAL A 137 9.05 5.77 -12.09
N ILE A 138 10.19 5.21 -11.73
CA ILE A 138 10.90 5.50 -10.49
C ILE A 138 12.05 6.43 -10.82
N ASP A 139 12.08 7.59 -10.16
CA ASP A 139 13.15 8.58 -10.26
C ASP A 139 13.80 8.78 -8.90
N VAL A 140 15.13 8.91 -8.90
CA VAL A 140 15.90 9.23 -7.69
C VAL A 140 16.84 10.37 -7.98
N THR A 141 16.74 11.42 -7.18
CA THR A 141 17.56 12.63 -7.32
C THR A 141 18.13 13.04 -5.97
N ARG A 142 19.10 13.96 -5.99
CA ARG A 142 19.59 14.57 -4.78
C ARG A 142 18.56 15.59 -4.28
N ALA A 143 18.18 15.49 -3.00
CA ALA A 143 17.30 16.46 -2.34
C ALA A 143 18.08 17.74 -1.97
N GLU A 144 17.36 18.85 -1.81
CA GLU A 144 17.90 20.07 -1.20
C GLU A 144 18.46 19.73 0.19
N GLY A 145 19.66 20.21 0.50
CA GLY A 145 20.36 19.85 1.74
C GLY A 145 21.17 18.54 1.70
N GLY A 146 21.32 17.90 0.51
CA GLY A 146 22.25 16.77 0.31
C GLY A 146 21.67 15.38 0.56
N GLY A 147 20.38 15.28 0.89
CA GLY A 147 19.66 14.02 1.04
C GLY A 147 19.29 13.38 -0.30
N THR A 148 18.47 12.33 -0.24
CA THR A 148 17.94 11.61 -1.40
C THR A 148 16.43 11.89 -1.54
N ARG A 149 15.99 12.26 -2.74
CA ARG A 149 14.57 12.35 -3.12
C ARG A 149 14.24 11.16 -4.01
N PHE A 150 13.28 10.35 -3.59
CA PHE A 150 12.77 9.18 -4.30
C PHE A 150 11.35 9.45 -4.75
N CYS A 151 11.06 9.30 -6.03
CA CYS A 151 9.75 9.54 -6.61
C CYS A 151 9.26 8.32 -7.38
N VAL A 152 7.97 8.04 -7.26
CA VAL A 152 7.24 7.06 -8.07
C VAL A 152 6.15 7.80 -8.80
N ARG A 153 6.21 7.82 -10.13
CA ARG A 153 5.23 8.42 -11.01
C ARG A 153 4.46 7.33 -11.72
N ASP A 154 3.15 7.40 -11.67
CA ASP A 154 2.24 6.58 -12.45
C ASP A 154 1.46 7.44 -13.46
N ASN A 155 0.96 6.82 -14.51
CA ASN A 155 0.02 7.42 -15.44
C ASN A 155 -1.41 6.90 -15.24
N GLY A 156 -1.78 6.56 -14.01
CA GLY A 156 -3.09 6.04 -13.64
C GLY A 156 -4.21 7.08 -13.74
N ILE A 157 -5.27 6.86 -12.97
CA ILE A 157 -6.47 7.71 -12.98
C ILE A 157 -6.27 9.08 -12.32
N GLY A 158 -5.17 9.26 -11.57
CA GLY A 158 -4.93 10.46 -10.78
C GLY A 158 -5.86 10.61 -9.58
N ILE A 159 -5.71 11.72 -8.87
CA ILE A 159 -6.44 12.03 -7.63
C ILE A 159 -7.22 13.33 -7.84
N ASP A 160 -8.50 13.31 -7.45
CA ASP A 160 -9.32 14.53 -7.45
C ASP A 160 -8.73 15.54 -6.46
N PRO A 161 -8.53 16.82 -6.86
CA PRO A 161 -7.93 17.85 -5.99
C PRO A 161 -8.59 18.00 -4.62
N ARG A 162 -9.88 17.68 -4.51
CA ARG A 162 -10.63 17.72 -3.24
C ARG A 162 -10.10 16.76 -2.18
N TYR A 163 -9.43 15.70 -2.59
CA TYR A 163 -8.96 14.62 -1.71
C TYR A 163 -7.44 14.60 -1.52
N ILE A 164 -6.68 15.40 -2.27
CA ILE A 164 -5.21 15.35 -2.28
C ILE A 164 -4.60 15.57 -0.89
N ASN A 165 -5.20 16.42 -0.08
CA ASN A 165 -4.75 16.68 1.30
C ASN A 165 -5.13 15.56 2.29
N GLN A 166 -6.06 14.69 1.92
CA GLN A 166 -6.58 13.63 2.79
C GLN A 166 -5.94 12.27 2.52
N VAL A 167 -5.20 12.11 1.40
CA VAL A 167 -4.66 10.81 1.00
C VAL A 167 -3.70 10.20 2.03
N PHE A 168 -3.08 11.03 2.85
CA PHE A 168 -2.18 10.62 3.93
C PHE A 168 -2.87 10.53 5.30
N GLU A 169 -4.16 10.79 5.38
CA GLU A 169 -4.92 10.62 6.62
C GLU A 169 -5.34 9.16 6.81
N LEU A 170 -5.54 8.78 8.06
CA LEU A 170 -6.01 7.44 8.39
C LEU A 170 -7.41 7.21 7.80
N GLY A 171 -7.52 6.29 6.86
CA GLY A 171 -8.78 6.00 6.15
C GLY A 171 -9.18 7.03 5.08
N GLY A 172 -8.31 7.99 4.75
CA GLY A 172 -8.61 9.09 3.83
C GLY A 172 -9.05 8.65 2.44
N MET A 173 -8.46 7.59 1.90
CA MET A 173 -8.79 7.04 0.58
C MET A 173 -9.97 6.06 0.58
N SER A 174 -10.42 5.59 1.74
CA SER A 174 -11.41 4.48 1.81
C SER A 174 -12.76 4.78 1.17
N LYS A 175 -13.14 6.05 1.06
CA LYS A 175 -14.43 6.45 0.46
C LYS A 175 -14.43 6.34 -1.07
N LEU A 176 -13.30 6.61 -1.72
CA LEU A 176 -13.11 6.50 -3.16
C LEU A 176 -12.82 5.06 -3.60
N ASP A 177 -12.09 4.32 -2.77
CA ASP A 177 -11.64 2.96 -3.06
C ASP A 177 -12.72 1.91 -2.91
N LYS A 178 -13.75 2.14 -2.07
CA LYS A 178 -14.85 1.18 -1.84
C LYS A 178 -15.56 0.78 -3.12
N ALA A 179 -15.75 1.71 -4.04
CA ALA A 179 -16.40 1.43 -5.31
C ALA A 179 -15.56 0.54 -6.26
N ARG A 180 -14.24 0.43 -6.02
CA ARG A 180 -13.28 -0.33 -6.83
C ARG A 180 -12.69 -1.56 -6.10
N GLY A 181 -13.18 -1.88 -4.89
CA GLY A 181 -12.65 -2.98 -4.10
C GLY A 181 -11.29 -2.68 -3.45
N GLY A 182 -10.96 -1.41 -3.25
CA GLY A 182 -9.73 -0.95 -2.63
C GLY A 182 -9.58 -1.33 -1.16
N GLY A 183 -8.37 -1.19 -0.67
CA GLY A 183 -8.01 -1.48 0.71
C GLY A 183 -8.61 -0.48 1.72
N PRO A 184 -8.33 -0.66 3.00
CA PRO A 184 -8.89 0.14 4.08
C PRO A 184 -8.39 1.59 4.16
N GLY A 185 -7.51 2.02 3.25
CA GLY A 185 -6.99 3.38 3.17
C GLY A 185 -5.94 3.73 4.23
N TYR A 186 -5.23 2.74 4.76
CA TYR A 186 -4.17 2.95 5.77
C TYR A 186 -2.76 2.99 5.17
N GLY A 187 -2.58 2.48 3.96
CA GLY A 187 -1.27 2.28 3.36
C GLY A 187 -0.46 3.58 3.27
N LEU A 188 -1.01 4.63 2.65
CA LEU A 188 -0.29 5.91 2.50
C LEU A 188 -0.04 6.62 3.84
N TYR A 189 -0.97 6.55 4.78
CA TYR A 189 -0.73 7.01 6.15
C TYR A 189 0.48 6.32 6.77
N LEU A 190 0.57 5.01 6.60
CA LEU A 190 1.71 4.22 7.07
C LEU A 190 3.00 4.62 6.38
N ALA A 191 3.02 4.63 5.04
CA ALA A 191 4.21 5.01 4.28
C ALA A 191 4.74 6.36 4.76
N LYS A 192 3.85 7.34 5.00
CA LYS A 192 4.20 8.63 5.59
C LYS A 192 4.88 8.48 6.95
N ARG A 193 4.30 7.70 7.87
CA ARG A 193 4.87 7.50 9.22
C ARG A 193 6.23 6.80 9.18
N LEU A 194 6.40 5.83 8.28
CA LEU A 194 7.68 5.14 8.09
C LEU A 194 8.76 6.08 7.58
N ILE A 195 8.45 6.94 6.60
CA ILE A 195 9.35 7.94 6.08
C ILE A 195 9.68 9.00 7.13
N GLU A 196 8.68 9.53 7.85
CA GLU A 196 8.87 10.48 8.96
C GLU A 196 9.77 9.89 10.06
N SER A 197 9.70 8.59 10.34
CA SER A 197 10.58 7.91 11.30
C SER A 197 12.06 7.91 10.87
N HIS A 198 12.34 8.21 9.60
CA HIS A 198 13.68 8.41 9.05
C HIS A 198 14.08 9.88 8.97
N GLY A 199 13.20 10.82 9.38
CA GLY A 199 13.41 12.25 9.25
C GLY A 199 13.14 12.78 7.84
N GLY A 200 12.45 12.01 7.01
CA GLY A 200 12.01 12.39 5.68
C GLY A 200 10.58 12.94 5.65
N GLU A 201 10.15 13.32 4.47
CA GLU A 201 8.80 13.81 4.18
C GLU A 201 8.23 13.09 2.96
N LEU A 202 6.94 12.75 2.98
CA LEU A 202 6.20 12.17 1.85
C LEU A 202 5.20 13.19 1.31
N SER A 203 5.25 13.40 0.00
CA SER A 203 4.39 14.33 -0.73
C SER A 203 3.74 13.66 -1.94
N VAL A 204 2.70 14.27 -2.48
CA VAL A 204 2.02 13.85 -3.71
C VAL A 204 1.69 15.03 -4.59
N GLU A 205 1.89 14.87 -5.89
CA GLU A 205 1.37 15.71 -6.95
C GLU A 205 0.52 14.85 -7.87
N SER A 206 -0.67 15.29 -8.23
CA SER A 206 -1.55 14.48 -9.07
C SER A 206 -2.51 15.33 -9.87
N VAL A 207 -2.82 14.88 -11.09
CA VAL A 207 -3.83 15.45 -11.96
C VAL A 207 -4.83 14.35 -12.32
N LEU A 208 -6.11 14.62 -12.08
CA LEU A 208 -7.18 13.67 -12.37
C LEU A 208 -7.20 13.34 -13.87
N GLY A 209 -7.19 12.05 -14.20
CA GLY A 209 -7.10 11.53 -15.56
C GLY A 209 -5.67 11.40 -16.12
N GLU A 210 -4.66 12.01 -15.49
CA GLU A 210 -3.28 11.96 -15.99
C GLU A 210 -2.40 11.00 -15.21
N GLY A 211 -2.54 10.95 -13.87
CA GLY A 211 -1.78 10.09 -12.96
C GLY A 211 -1.31 10.82 -11.71
N SER A 212 -0.42 10.18 -10.97
CA SER A 212 0.10 10.72 -9.71
C SER A 212 1.63 10.57 -9.64
N THR A 213 2.25 11.44 -8.84
CA THR A 213 3.67 11.36 -8.49
C THR A 213 3.79 11.44 -6.98
N PHE A 214 4.17 10.34 -6.37
CA PHE A 214 4.48 10.28 -4.94
C PHE A 214 5.99 10.42 -4.75
N CYS A 215 6.41 11.42 -3.97
CA CYS A 215 7.81 11.64 -3.69
C CYS A 215 8.08 11.62 -2.18
N PHE A 216 9.17 10.99 -1.78
CA PHE A 216 9.65 11.14 -0.41
C PHE A 216 11.13 11.55 -0.38
N THR A 217 11.50 12.19 0.72
CA THR A 217 12.88 12.55 1.00
C THR A 217 13.46 11.67 2.09
N LEU A 218 14.77 11.42 1.99
CA LEU A 218 15.56 10.84 3.06
C LEU A 218 16.70 11.82 3.35
N PRO A 219 16.97 12.17 4.61
CA PRO A 219 18.05 13.09 4.95
C PRO A 219 19.42 12.53 4.51
N ALA A 220 20.37 13.42 4.32
CA ALA A 220 21.77 13.00 4.13
C ALA A 220 22.21 12.13 5.31
N SER A 221 23.00 11.09 5.05
CA SER A 221 23.67 10.37 6.12
C SER A 221 24.54 11.35 6.90
N SER A 222 24.23 11.55 8.18
CA SER A 222 25.20 12.19 9.08
C SER A 222 26.37 11.21 9.20
N ASP A 223 27.54 11.64 8.76
CA ASP A 223 28.81 10.93 8.99
C ASP A 223 29.04 10.65 10.45
#